data_567c8a9a22cdd818877959e180c70daa
#
_entry.id   567c8a9a22cdd818877959e180c70daa
#
_cell.length_a   1.000
_cell.length_b   1.000
_cell.length_c   1.000
_cell.angle_alpha   90.00
_cell.angle_beta   90.00
_cell.angle_gamma   90.00
#
_symmetry.space_group_name_H-M   'P 1'
#
loop_
_entity.id
_entity.type
_entity.pdbx_description
1 polymer ?
#
loop_
_entity_poly.entity_id
_entity_poly.type
_entity_poly.pdbx_seq_one_letter_code
_entity_poly.pdbx_strand_id
1 'polypeptide(L)'
;MKKLATTILLSAAAAVAANAQTSADALRYSTNDYYGTARTMAMGNAFTALGGDLGSLGINPAGSAVNSFSQVTISPSVSIVSTRASYLGEPSLSNAYGAAEHNSKTRFTVPNFGFVLTHDTGRRTGLKSFSWGLVANTTSYFLDNMATGGINGETSFAGSLAANVGNYASSAL
;
A
#
# COMPACT_ATOMS: atom_id res chain seq x y z
N MET A 1 12.03 42.34 -2.49
CA MET A 1 12.28 41.72 -3.81
C MET A 1 12.88 40.31 -3.69
N LYS A 2 13.97 40.10 -2.91
CA LYS A 2 14.60 38.76 -2.74
C LYS A 2 13.64 37.70 -2.19
N LYS A 3 12.83 38.01 -1.17
CA LYS A 3 11.84 37.08 -0.58
C LYS A 3 10.73 36.69 -1.57
N LEU A 4 10.28 37.62 -2.41
CA LEU A 4 9.29 37.34 -3.44
C LEU A 4 9.84 36.41 -4.52
N ALA A 5 11.07 36.63 -4.95
CA ALA A 5 11.75 35.78 -5.93
C ALA A 5 11.98 34.36 -5.41
N THR A 6 12.36 34.20 -4.14
CA THR A 6 12.50 32.87 -3.51
C THR A 6 11.17 32.14 -3.38
N THR A 7 10.08 32.83 -3.07
CA THR A 7 8.76 32.21 -2.98
C THR A 7 8.27 31.74 -4.36
N ILE A 8 8.46 32.56 -5.39
CA ILE A 8 8.10 32.18 -6.78
C ILE A 8 8.95 31.00 -7.26
N LEU A 9 10.25 30.98 -6.95
CA LEU A 9 11.13 29.88 -7.32
C LEU A 9 10.72 28.57 -6.62
N LEU A 10 10.35 28.65 -5.33
CA LEU A 10 9.91 27.50 -4.54
C LEU A 10 8.57 26.96 -5.06
N SER A 11 7.62 27.84 -5.42
CA SER A 11 6.33 27.41 -5.98
C SER A 11 6.46 26.82 -7.38
N ALA A 12 7.35 27.34 -8.21
CA ALA A 12 7.65 26.77 -9.52
C ALA A 12 8.31 25.38 -9.41
N ALA A 13 9.24 25.20 -8.47
CA ALA A 13 9.86 23.91 -8.19
C ALA A 13 8.84 22.87 -7.68
N ALA A 14 7.90 23.28 -6.84
CA ALA A 14 6.82 22.41 -6.36
C ALA A 14 5.85 22.00 -7.47
N ALA A 15 5.56 22.89 -8.42
CA ALA A 15 4.70 22.60 -9.57
C ALA A 15 5.33 21.58 -10.54
N VAL A 16 6.64 21.63 -10.73
CA VAL A 16 7.37 20.64 -11.55
C VAL A 16 7.38 19.27 -10.88
N ALA A 17 7.55 19.22 -9.56
CA ALA A 17 7.52 17.97 -8.80
C ALA A 17 6.14 17.27 -8.87
N ALA A 18 5.04 18.01 -8.98
CA ALA A 18 3.70 17.46 -9.09
C ALA A 18 3.45 16.65 -10.38
N ASN A 19 4.21 16.88 -11.43
CA ASN A 19 4.10 16.14 -12.70
C ASN A 19 4.92 14.83 -12.73
N ALA A 20 5.67 14.54 -11.69
CA ALA A 20 6.47 13.32 -11.59
C ALA A 20 5.63 12.08 -11.19
N GLN A 21 4.35 12.26 -10.83
CA GLN A 21 3.46 11.18 -10.41
C GLN A 21 2.71 10.61 -11.62
N THR A 22 2.81 9.31 -11.80
CA THR A 22 2.06 8.59 -12.82
C THR A 22 0.69 8.15 -12.30
N SER A 23 -0.25 7.86 -13.22
CA SER A 23 -1.54 7.28 -12.82
C SER A 23 -1.40 5.93 -12.09
N ALA A 24 -0.35 5.18 -12.39
CA ALA A 24 -0.03 3.94 -11.70
C ALA A 24 0.40 4.20 -10.24
N ASP A 25 1.17 5.25 -9.99
CA ASP A 25 1.55 5.65 -8.63
C ASP A 25 0.33 6.12 -7.83
N ALA A 26 -0.54 6.92 -8.47
CA ALA A 26 -1.78 7.37 -7.84
C ALA A 26 -2.66 6.17 -7.44
N LEU A 27 -2.81 5.18 -8.31
CA LEU A 27 -3.55 3.95 -8.02
C LEU A 27 -2.91 3.18 -6.86
N ARG A 28 -1.58 3.02 -6.87
CA ARG A 28 -0.83 2.30 -5.85
C ARG A 28 -0.99 2.91 -4.45
N TYR A 29 -1.02 4.24 -4.36
CA TYR A 29 -1.21 4.95 -3.09
C TYR A 29 -2.69 5.09 -2.68
N SER A 30 -3.63 4.92 -3.60
CA SER A 30 -5.06 4.97 -3.31
C SER A 30 -5.64 3.64 -2.84
N THR A 31 -4.95 2.52 -3.07
CA THR A 31 -5.37 1.21 -2.58
C THR A 31 -5.06 1.07 -1.09
N ASN A 32 -6.09 0.87 -0.30
CA ASN A 32 -5.96 0.56 1.12
C ASN A 32 -6.30 -0.92 1.33
N ASP A 33 -5.29 -1.69 1.71
CA ASP A 33 -5.49 -3.04 2.17
C ASP A 33 -5.63 -3.02 3.69
N TYR A 34 -6.79 -3.38 4.18
CA TYR A 34 -7.01 -3.44 5.62
C TYR A 34 -6.48 -4.76 6.17
N TYR A 35 -5.32 -4.70 6.80
CA TYR A 35 -4.77 -5.80 7.58
C TYR A 35 -5.17 -5.61 9.04
N GLY A 36 -5.75 -6.63 9.63
CA GLY A 36 -6.24 -6.61 10.99
C GLY A 36 -5.86 -7.86 11.76
N THR A 37 -6.73 -8.25 12.67
CA THR A 37 -6.63 -9.55 13.34
C THR A 37 -6.94 -10.68 12.37
N ALA A 38 -6.54 -11.91 12.72
CA ALA A 38 -6.87 -13.10 11.91
C ALA A 38 -8.39 -13.23 11.69
N ARG A 39 -9.19 -12.80 12.66
CA ARG A 39 -10.65 -12.83 12.60
C ARG A 39 -11.18 -11.84 11.55
N THR A 40 -10.71 -10.58 11.57
CA THR A 40 -11.12 -9.57 10.58
C THR A 40 -10.70 -9.97 9.17
N MET A 41 -9.50 -10.52 9.03
CA MET A 41 -9.00 -11.02 7.75
C MET A 41 -9.81 -12.19 7.20
N ALA A 42 -10.14 -13.17 8.06
CA ALA A 42 -10.95 -14.34 7.66
C ALA A 42 -12.36 -13.94 7.20
N MET A 43 -12.90 -12.84 7.70
CA MET A 43 -14.20 -12.30 7.29
C MET A 43 -14.13 -11.30 6.12
N GLY A 44 -12.98 -11.22 5.43
CA GLY A 44 -12.79 -10.31 4.31
C GLY A 44 -12.95 -8.83 4.69
N ASN A 45 -12.60 -8.47 5.94
CA ASN A 45 -12.76 -7.13 6.51
C ASN A 45 -14.23 -6.63 6.62
N ALA A 46 -15.21 -7.52 6.59
CA ALA A 46 -16.64 -7.18 6.73
C ALA A 46 -17.00 -6.88 8.19
N PHE A 47 -16.29 -5.94 8.81
CA PHE A 47 -16.38 -5.62 10.25
C PHE A 47 -16.95 -4.24 10.56
N THR A 48 -17.44 -3.49 9.57
CA THR A 48 -17.95 -2.12 9.77
C THR A 48 -19.04 -2.03 10.83
N ALA A 49 -19.92 -3.05 10.89
CA ALA A 49 -21.06 -3.08 11.83
C ALA A 49 -20.87 -4.01 13.02
N LEU A 50 -19.89 -4.93 12.97
CA LEU A 50 -19.77 -5.97 13.98
C LEU A 50 -19.10 -5.49 15.28
N GLY A 51 -18.02 -4.76 15.20
CA GLY A 51 -17.25 -4.38 16.37
C GLY A 51 -16.70 -5.56 17.20
N GLY A 52 -16.21 -5.26 18.40
CA GLY A 52 -15.77 -6.28 19.35
C GLY A 52 -14.44 -6.97 19.02
N ASP A 53 -13.69 -6.46 18.05
CA ASP A 53 -12.39 -6.93 17.63
C ASP A 53 -11.45 -5.73 17.40
N LEU A 54 -10.18 -5.85 17.81
CA LEU A 54 -9.23 -4.74 17.66
C LEU A 54 -8.91 -4.41 16.20
N GLY A 55 -8.97 -5.40 15.31
CA GLY A 55 -8.82 -5.17 13.87
C GLY A 55 -9.91 -4.27 13.31
N SER A 56 -11.12 -4.34 13.86
CA SER A 56 -12.25 -3.52 13.43
C SER A 56 -12.12 -2.04 13.78
N LEU A 57 -11.31 -1.68 14.76
CA LEU A 57 -11.12 -0.28 15.19
C LEU A 57 -10.50 0.59 14.10
N GLY A 58 -9.70 0.02 13.23
CA GLY A 58 -9.17 0.71 12.05
C GLY A 58 -10.22 1.02 10.99
N ILE A 59 -11.33 0.26 10.98
CA ILE A 59 -12.43 0.40 10.03
C ILE A 59 -13.54 1.28 10.65
N ASN A 60 -13.93 0.97 11.88
CA ASN A 60 -14.95 1.68 12.63
C ASN A 60 -14.59 1.79 14.11
N PRO A 61 -14.10 2.94 14.58
CA PRO A 61 -13.72 3.14 15.98
C PRO A 61 -14.87 2.92 16.98
N ALA A 62 -16.11 3.14 16.55
CA ALA A 62 -17.28 2.89 17.40
C ALA A 62 -17.44 1.40 17.76
N GLY A 63 -16.79 0.50 17.03
CA GLY A 63 -16.76 -0.93 17.35
C GLY A 63 -16.13 -1.25 18.70
N SER A 64 -15.38 -0.34 19.30
CA SER A 64 -14.85 -0.50 20.67
C SER A 64 -15.94 -0.53 21.74
N ALA A 65 -17.07 0.13 21.49
CA ALA A 65 -18.18 0.17 22.45
C ALA A 65 -18.86 -1.19 22.68
N VAL A 66 -18.66 -2.13 21.75
CA VAL A 66 -19.19 -3.51 21.85
C VAL A 66 -18.29 -4.39 22.74
N ASN A 67 -17.08 -3.94 23.06
CA ASN A 67 -16.17 -4.71 23.92
C ASN A 67 -16.67 -4.69 25.37
N SER A 68 -17.06 -5.86 25.86
CA SER A 68 -17.53 -6.01 27.25
C SER A 68 -16.39 -6.11 28.27
N PHE A 69 -15.16 -6.28 27.80
CA PHE A 69 -13.96 -6.47 28.65
C PHE A 69 -12.71 -5.85 27.98
N SER A 70 -11.73 -5.56 28.81
CA SER A 70 -10.43 -5.10 28.34
C SER A 70 -9.69 -6.22 27.63
N GLN A 71 -9.05 -5.91 26.51
CA GLN A 71 -8.31 -6.90 25.72
C GLN A 71 -7.05 -6.31 25.11
N VAL A 72 -6.08 -7.20 24.91
CA VAL A 72 -4.85 -6.91 24.18
C VAL A 72 -4.76 -7.90 23.03
N THR A 73 -4.38 -7.43 21.87
CA THR A 73 -4.21 -8.27 20.69
C THR A 73 -2.87 -8.03 20.05
N ILE A 74 -2.25 -9.11 19.63
CA ILE A 74 -1.09 -9.14 18.74
C ILE A 74 -1.34 -10.22 17.70
N SER A 75 -1.18 -9.90 16.43
CA SER A 75 -1.48 -10.81 15.33
C SER A 75 -0.23 -11.01 14.47
N PRO A 76 0.59 -12.03 14.75
CA PRO A 76 1.70 -12.39 13.89
C PRO A 76 1.17 -12.99 12.57
N SER A 77 1.83 -12.71 11.46
CA SER A 77 1.46 -13.18 10.12
C SER A 77 2.70 -13.57 9.33
N VAL A 78 2.56 -14.63 8.54
CA VAL A 78 3.54 -15.02 7.53
C VAL A 78 2.89 -14.81 6.16
N SER A 79 3.48 -13.96 5.35
CA SER A 79 3.03 -13.72 3.98
C SER A 79 4.02 -14.37 3.01
N ILE A 80 3.49 -15.17 2.10
CA ILE A 80 4.24 -15.80 1.03
C ILE A 80 3.69 -15.24 -0.28
N VAL A 81 4.48 -14.41 -0.95
CA VAL A 81 4.12 -13.84 -2.24
C VAL A 81 4.91 -14.56 -3.33
N SER A 82 4.21 -15.15 -4.26
CA SER A 82 4.78 -15.81 -5.43
C SER A 82 4.35 -15.06 -6.68
N THR A 83 5.32 -14.56 -7.43
CA THR A 83 5.08 -13.84 -8.67
C THR A 83 5.67 -14.61 -9.83
N ARG A 84 4.93 -14.66 -10.93
CA ARG A 84 5.40 -15.17 -12.20
C ARG A 84 5.26 -14.07 -13.24
N ALA A 85 6.35 -13.64 -13.79
CA ALA A 85 6.38 -12.58 -14.77
C ALA A 85 7.03 -13.08 -16.07
N SER A 86 6.41 -12.77 -17.20
CA SER A 86 6.98 -12.98 -18.52
C SER A 86 6.88 -11.70 -19.31
N TYR A 87 7.88 -11.41 -20.10
CA TYR A 87 7.85 -10.30 -21.02
C TYR A 87 7.23 -10.78 -22.35
N LEU A 88 6.12 -10.14 -22.75
CA LEU A 88 5.50 -10.40 -24.04
C LEU A 88 6.08 -9.40 -25.04
N GLY A 89 6.96 -9.86 -25.90
CA GLY A 89 7.50 -9.05 -26.98
C GLY A 89 6.61 -9.07 -28.21
N GLU A 90 6.94 -8.24 -29.19
CA GLU A 90 6.36 -8.28 -30.53
C GLU A 90 6.51 -9.69 -31.14
N PRO A 91 5.42 -10.27 -31.71
CA PRO A 91 5.46 -11.61 -32.28
C PRO A 91 6.46 -11.80 -33.44
N SER A 92 6.91 -10.69 -34.04
CA SER A 92 7.88 -10.67 -35.12
C SER A 92 9.32 -10.90 -34.69
N LEU A 93 9.63 -10.75 -33.41
CA LEU A 93 10.94 -10.90 -32.83
C LEU A 93 11.04 -12.29 -32.17
N SER A 94 11.28 -13.31 -32.98
CA SER A 94 11.38 -14.67 -32.49
C SER A 94 12.56 -14.83 -31.51
N ASN A 95 12.24 -15.38 -30.32
CA ASN A 95 13.17 -15.90 -29.31
C ASN A 95 14.00 -14.93 -28.46
N ALA A 96 13.77 -13.62 -28.51
CA ALA A 96 14.52 -12.67 -27.70
C ALA A 96 14.05 -12.57 -26.25
N TYR A 97 12.88 -13.09 -25.93
CA TYR A 97 12.29 -12.91 -24.60
C TYR A 97 12.35 -14.21 -23.82
N GLY A 98 13.00 -14.14 -22.67
CA GLY A 98 13.26 -15.29 -21.82
C GLY A 98 11.99 -15.96 -21.30
N ALA A 99 12.17 -17.18 -20.81
CA ALA A 99 11.11 -17.93 -20.14
C ALA A 99 10.54 -17.11 -18.97
N ALA A 100 9.30 -17.40 -18.59
CA ALA A 100 8.67 -16.76 -17.45
C ALA A 100 9.52 -16.95 -16.20
N GLU A 101 9.87 -15.83 -15.55
CA GLU A 101 10.64 -15.83 -14.32
C GLU A 101 9.71 -15.98 -13.13
N HIS A 102 10.08 -16.89 -12.24
CA HIS A 102 9.33 -17.16 -11.02
C HIS A 102 10.11 -16.66 -9.82
N ASN A 103 9.49 -15.77 -9.06
CA ASN A 103 10.08 -15.25 -7.84
C ASN A 103 9.16 -15.50 -6.65
N SER A 104 9.73 -15.90 -5.52
CA SER A 104 8.99 -16.13 -4.29
C SER A 104 9.66 -15.42 -3.14
N LYS A 105 8.87 -14.70 -2.34
CA LYS A 105 9.34 -14.00 -1.16
C LYS A 105 8.46 -14.32 0.04
N THR A 106 9.10 -14.77 1.10
CA THR A 106 8.46 -15.01 2.39
C THR A 106 8.80 -13.89 3.36
N ARG A 107 7.81 -13.39 4.07
CA ARG A 107 8.00 -12.36 5.08
C ARG A 107 7.17 -12.66 6.32
N PHE A 108 7.81 -12.50 7.48
CA PHE A 108 7.13 -12.44 8.76
C PHE A 108 6.80 -10.99 9.11
N THR A 109 5.58 -10.73 9.56
CA THR A 109 5.08 -9.40 9.94
C THR A 109 4.13 -9.49 11.12
N VAL A 110 3.88 -8.35 11.76
CA VAL A 110 2.83 -8.21 12.79
C VAL A 110 1.86 -7.15 12.28
N PRO A 111 0.86 -7.53 11.47
CA PRO A 111 -0.06 -6.59 10.85
C PRO A 111 -0.99 -5.87 11.82
N ASN A 112 -1.24 -6.44 12.98
CA ASN A 112 -2.08 -5.84 14.01
C ASN A 112 -1.45 -5.98 15.38
N PHE A 113 -1.47 -4.88 16.10
CA PHE A 113 -1.12 -4.79 17.51
C PHE A 113 -2.01 -3.74 18.16
N GLY A 114 -2.53 -4.03 19.36
CA GLY A 114 -3.32 -3.03 20.05
C GLY A 114 -3.87 -3.50 21.39
N PHE A 115 -4.49 -2.56 22.08
CA PHE A 115 -5.23 -2.84 23.31
C PHE A 115 -6.47 -1.96 23.40
N VAL A 116 -7.49 -2.45 24.08
CA VAL A 116 -8.69 -1.72 24.48
C VAL A 116 -8.92 -1.95 25.96
N LEU A 117 -9.15 -0.88 26.70
CA LEU A 117 -9.55 -0.89 28.08
C LEU A 117 -11.01 -0.49 28.17
N THR A 118 -11.82 -1.34 28.75
CA THR A 118 -13.26 -1.10 28.95
C THR A 118 -13.54 -0.96 30.44
N HIS A 119 -14.24 0.09 30.79
CA HIS A 119 -14.67 0.38 32.16
C HIS A 119 -16.19 0.40 32.22
N ASP A 120 -16.75 -0.48 33.02
CA ASP A 120 -18.19 -0.48 33.32
C ASP A 120 -18.48 0.48 34.50
N THR A 121 -19.41 1.39 34.30
CA THR A 121 -19.82 2.35 35.33
C THR A 121 -20.81 1.78 36.35
N GLY A 122 -21.33 0.58 36.14
CA GLY A 122 -22.32 -0.08 36.99
C GLY A 122 -23.71 0.59 36.97
N ARG A 123 -23.91 1.56 36.09
CA ARG A 123 -25.18 2.31 36.01
C ARG A 123 -26.20 1.57 35.15
N ARG A 124 -27.47 1.55 35.58
CA ARG A 124 -28.54 0.94 34.78
C ARG A 124 -29.08 1.86 33.70
N THR A 125 -28.92 3.18 33.85
CA THR A 125 -29.38 4.21 32.91
C THR A 125 -28.30 5.24 32.68
N GLY A 126 -28.28 5.84 31.50
CA GLY A 126 -27.24 6.78 31.07
C GLY A 126 -25.99 6.09 30.56
N LEU A 127 -24.82 6.62 30.87
CA LEU A 127 -23.52 6.06 30.46
C LEU A 127 -23.25 4.77 31.23
N LYS A 128 -23.40 3.63 30.58
CA LYS A 128 -23.20 2.30 31.17
C LYS A 128 -21.74 1.88 31.19
N SER A 129 -21.04 2.12 30.11
CA SER A 129 -19.62 1.80 29.98
C SER A 129 -18.93 2.81 29.07
N PHE A 130 -17.63 2.92 29.20
CA PHE A 130 -16.80 3.61 28.22
C PHE A 130 -15.56 2.76 27.94
N SER A 131 -15.08 2.85 26.71
CA SER A 131 -13.87 2.16 26.30
C SER A 131 -12.89 3.14 25.64
N TRP A 132 -11.63 2.91 25.84
CA TRP A 132 -10.58 3.61 25.10
C TRP A 132 -9.47 2.62 24.77
N GLY A 133 -8.76 2.87 23.70
CA GLY A 133 -7.71 1.99 23.27
C GLY A 133 -6.84 2.60 22.19
N LEU A 134 -5.80 1.88 21.87
CA LEU A 134 -4.88 2.17 20.80
C LEU A 134 -4.73 0.92 19.93
N VAL A 135 -4.79 1.10 18.62
CA VAL A 135 -4.56 0.04 17.67
C VAL A 135 -3.61 0.55 16.57
N ALA A 136 -2.69 -0.29 16.19
CA ALA A 136 -1.84 -0.11 15.03
C ALA A 136 -2.15 -1.23 14.04
N ASN A 137 -2.68 -0.86 12.88
CA ASN A 137 -2.94 -1.77 11.77
C ASN A 137 -2.03 -1.41 10.60
N THR A 138 -1.50 -2.42 9.94
CA THR A 138 -0.80 -2.22 8.68
C THR A 138 -1.84 -1.94 7.58
N THR A 139 -1.63 -0.90 6.82
CA THR A 139 -2.54 -0.51 5.72
C THR A 139 -2.04 -0.91 4.35
N SER A 140 -0.75 -1.17 4.20
CA SER A 140 -0.18 -1.62 2.93
C SER A 140 1.16 -2.32 3.13
N TYR A 141 1.42 -3.31 2.30
CA TYR A 141 2.71 -3.96 2.19
C TYR A 141 3.29 -3.76 0.79
N PHE A 142 4.47 -3.19 0.71
CA PHE A 142 5.24 -3.10 -0.52
C PHE A 142 6.12 -4.35 -0.67
N LEU A 143 5.49 -5.49 -0.91
CA LEU A 143 6.15 -6.80 -0.95
C LEU A 143 6.33 -7.36 -2.36
N ASP A 144 5.76 -6.68 -3.34
CA ASP A 144 5.80 -7.13 -4.72
C ASP A 144 7.26 -7.11 -5.21
N ASN A 145 7.76 -8.28 -5.49
CA ASN A 145 9.06 -8.47 -6.11
C ASN A 145 8.83 -9.18 -7.44
N MET A 146 8.78 -8.41 -8.50
CA MET A 146 8.64 -8.89 -9.86
C MET A 146 9.98 -8.73 -10.56
N ALA A 147 10.51 -9.84 -11.04
CA ALA A 147 11.68 -9.84 -11.89
C ALA A 147 11.28 -10.33 -13.29
N THR A 148 11.75 -9.66 -14.30
CA THR A 148 11.65 -10.08 -15.70
C THR A 148 13.04 -10.05 -16.30
N GLY A 149 13.42 -11.10 -16.99
CA GLY A 149 14.71 -11.19 -17.67
C GLY A 149 14.50 -11.56 -19.14
N GLY A 150 15.35 -11.04 -19.98
CA GLY A 150 15.37 -11.36 -21.41
C GLY A 150 16.63 -10.81 -22.07
N ILE A 151 16.94 -11.36 -23.25
CA ILE A 151 18.06 -10.88 -24.08
C ILE A 151 17.45 -10.01 -25.17
N ASN A 152 17.84 -8.74 -25.20
CA ASN A 152 17.50 -7.83 -26.28
C ASN A 152 18.72 -7.70 -27.19
N GLY A 153 18.65 -8.29 -28.39
CA GLY A 153 19.71 -8.24 -29.38
C GLY A 153 19.66 -7.02 -30.32
N GLU A 154 18.58 -6.26 -30.30
CA GLU A 154 18.36 -5.19 -31.28
C GLU A 154 18.52 -3.77 -30.74
N THR A 155 18.21 -3.57 -29.47
CA THR A 155 18.30 -2.24 -28.84
C THR A 155 19.06 -2.30 -27.53
N SER A 156 19.84 -1.27 -27.24
CA SER A 156 20.49 -1.08 -25.95
C SER A 156 19.67 -0.06 -25.12
N PHE A 157 19.90 -0.06 -23.81
CA PHE A 157 19.32 0.97 -22.93
C PHE A 157 19.70 2.38 -23.39
N ALA A 158 20.95 2.58 -23.82
CA ALA A 158 21.41 3.84 -24.38
C ALA A 158 20.68 4.20 -25.69
N GLY A 159 20.40 3.21 -26.54
CA GLY A 159 19.64 3.40 -27.78
C GLY A 159 18.19 3.80 -27.51
N SER A 160 17.53 3.21 -26.50
CA SER A 160 16.16 3.59 -26.12
C SER A 160 16.08 5.01 -25.55
N LEU A 161 17.11 5.42 -24.78
CA LEU A 161 17.20 6.80 -24.27
C LEU A 161 17.42 7.78 -25.43
N ALA A 162 18.31 7.48 -26.38
CA ALA A 162 18.56 8.33 -27.53
C ALA A 162 17.31 8.50 -28.41
N ALA A 163 16.54 7.43 -28.62
CA ALA A 163 15.29 7.49 -29.37
C ALA A 163 14.24 8.36 -28.65
N ASN A 164 14.13 8.27 -27.32
CA ASN A 164 13.24 9.12 -26.54
C ASN A 164 13.65 10.59 -26.56
N VAL A 165 14.94 10.89 -26.46
CA VAL A 165 15.44 12.28 -26.55
C VAL A 165 15.23 12.84 -27.97
N GLY A 166 15.43 12.04 -29.02
CA GLY A 166 15.17 12.44 -30.40
C GLY A 166 13.71 12.84 -30.66
N ASN A 167 12.76 12.15 -30.05
CA ASN A 167 11.34 12.48 -30.15
C ASN A 167 10.97 13.80 -29.44
N TYR A 168 11.69 14.18 -28.39
CA TYR A 168 11.48 15.48 -27.72
C TYR A 168 12.14 16.66 -28.47
N ALA A 169 13.29 16.41 -29.10
CA ALA A 169 14.00 17.45 -29.84
C ALA A 169 13.26 17.90 -31.09
N SER A 170 12.46 17.05 -31.74
CA SER A 170 11.68 17.39 -32.91
C SER A 170 10.40 18.17 -32.61
N SER A 171 9.93 18.19 -31.37
CA SER A 171 8.74 18.92 -30.93
C SER A 171 9.06 20.29 -30.32
N ALA A 172 10.32 20.61 -30.12
CA ALA A 172 10.78 21.85 -29.50
C ALA A 172 11.33 22.88 -30.50
N LEU A 173 11.29 22.58 -31.81
CA LEU A 173 11.61 23.48 -32.92
C LEU A 173 10.36 23.81 -33.73
#